data_9de915d78cf32a51ccb6b21b8e6b9d83
#
_entry.id   9de915d78cf32a51ccb6b21b8e6b9d83
#
_cell.length_a   1.000
_cell.length_b   1.000
_cell.length_c   1.000
_cell.angle_alpha   90.00
_cell.angle_beta   90.00
_cell.angle_gamma   90.00
#
_symmetry.space_group_name_H-M   'P 1'
#
loop_
_entity.id
_entity.type
_entity.pdbx_description
1 polymer ?
#
loop_
_entity_poly.entity_id
_entity_poly.type
_entity_poly.pdbx_seq_one_letter_code
_entity_poly.pdbx_strand_id
1 'polypeptide(L)'
;MVHPGLYHTSHKYAGKSALRYELGVDILAGNLVWIQGPYSASDYTDITNFNKVLRNFLEPGERVEADEGYLGHPDKIKCPGNDANPAENRAMQGRVRAHHETLNGRLKNWGVLSQVFRHHIMMNGDVFRACVVVTQLTIQDGEPLFEVE
;
A
#
# COMPACT_ATOMS: atom_id res chain seq x y z
N MET A 1 5.47 12.23 15.59
CA MET A 1 4.38 11.23 15.50
C MET A 1 4.56 10.49 14.20
N VAL A 2 4.68 9.17 14.25
CA VAL A 2 4.96 8.37 13.06
C VAL A 2 3.84 7.37 12.88
N HIS A 3 3.21 7.41 11.72
CA HIS A 3 2.20 6.45 11.33
C HIS A 3 2.72 5.60 10.19
N PRO A 4 2.72 4.27 10.33
CA PRO A 4 3.15 3.39 9.25
C PRO A 4 2.17 3.42 8.09
N GLY A 5 2.68 3.57 6.91
CA GLY A 5 2.10 3.22 5.62
C GLY A 5 0.82 3.86 5.14
N LEU A 6 0.14 4.59 5.97
CA LEU A 6 -1.23 5.03 5.68
C LEU A 6 -1.39 6.53 5.58
N TYR A 7 -0.30 7.29 5.68
CA TYR A 7 -0.38 8.72 5.84
C TYR A 7 0.55 9.47 4.93
N HIS A 8 -0.06 10.33 4.15
CA HIS A 8 0.62 11.40 3.46
C HIS A 8 0.90 12.49 4.46
N THR A 9 2.13 12.91 4.57
CA THR A 9 2.51 13.99 5.46
C THR A 9 2.01 15.33 5.05
N SER A 10 1.80 15.53 3.78
CA SER A 10 1.77 16.86 3.25
C SER A 10 0.62 17.72 3.82
N HIS A 11 -0.52 17.72 3.18
CA HIS A 11 -1.55 18.70 3.50
C HIS A 11 -2.59 18.23 4.54
N LYS A 12 -2.75 16.92 4.72
CA LYS A 12 -3.72 16.35 5.66
C LYS A 12 -3.28 16.33 7.11
N TYR A 13 -1.96 16.35 7.34
CA TYR A 13 -1.36 16.24 8.68
C TYR A 13 -0.28 17.30 8.89
N ALA A 14 -0.58 18.55 8.56
CA ALA A 14 0.32 19.70 8.63
C ALA A 14 1.30 19.62 9.81
N GLY A 15 2.58 19.56 9.52
CA GLY A 15 3.66 19.62 10.50
C GLY A 15 3.95 18.32 11.26
N LYS A 16 3.32 17.17 10.92
CA LYS A 16 3.61 15.88 11.57
C LYS A 16 4.47 15.01 10.67
N SER A 17 5.53 14.43 11.25
CA SER A 17 6.34 13.43 10.57
C SER A 17 5.57 12.12 10.46
N ALA A 18 5.61 11.48 9.29
CA ALA A 18 5.02 10.18 9.06
C ALA A 18 5.96 9.29 8.25
N LEU A 19 5.85 7.99 8.47
CA LEU A 19 6.50 6.97 7.64
C LEU A 19 5.50 6.41 6.63
N ARG A 20 6.00 6.12 5.46
CA ARG A 20 5.26 5.50 4.37
C ARG A 20 5.79 4.10 4.12
N TYR A 21 4.87 3.19 3.86
CA TYR A 21 5.14 1.84 3.39
C TYR A 21 4.39 1.61 2.08
N GLU A 22 5.00 0.86 1.18
CA GLU A 22 4.37 0.35 -0.01
C GLU A 22 3.99 -1.11 0.24
N LEU A 23 2.73 -1.45 -0.02
CA LEU A 23 2.19 -2.79 0.12
C LEU A 23 1.58 -3.24 -1.19
N GLY A 24 1.80 -4.50 -1.54
CA GLY A 24 1.18 -5.15 -2.68
C GLY A 24 0.34 -6.34 -2.25
N VAL A 25 -0.80 -6.47 -2.90
CA VAL A 25 -1.74 -7.58 -2.70
C VAL A 25 -1.93 -8.28 -4.04
N ASP A 26 -1.83 -9.59 -4.04
CA ASP A 26 -2.25 -10.41 -5.16
C ASP A 26 -3.76 -10.31 -5.32
N ILE A 27 -4.21 -9.80 -6.46
CA ILE A 27 -5.63 -9.59 -6.74
C ILE A 27 -6.42 -10.87 -6.96
N LEU A 28 -5.75 -11.99 -7.23
CA LEU A 28 -6.37 -13.29 -7.47
C LEU A 28 -6.55 -14.08 -6.17
N ALA A 29 -5.56 -14.04 -5.29
CA ALA A 29 -5.56 -14.83 -4.06
C ALA A 29 -5.78 -13.98 -2.80
N GLY A 30 -5.72 -12.64 -2.89
CA GLY A 30 -5.84 -11.75 -1.74
C GLY A 30 -4.67 -11.79 -0.77
N ASN A 31 -3.53 -12.36 -1.17
CA ASN A 31 -2.35 -12.46 -0.34
C ASN A 31 -1.51 -11.19 -0.36
N LEU A 32 -0.94 -10.85 0.77
CA LEU A 32 0.08 -9.81 0.87
C LEU A 32 1.40 -10.34 0.31
N VAL A 33 1.82 -9.83 -0.83
CA VAL A 33 2.99 -10.33 -1.59
C VAL A 33 4.15 -9.34 -1.63
N TRP A 34 3.92 -8.10 -1.24
CA TRP A 34 4.93 -7.06 -1.28
C TRP A 34 4.86 -6.16 -0.06
N ILE A 35 6.03 -5.84 0.48
CA ILE A 35 6.20 -4.84 1.53
C ILE A 35 7.52 -4.11 1.35
N GLN A 36 7.47 -2.79 1.31
CA GLN A 36 8.65 -1.94 1.21
C GLN A 36 8.50 -0.69 2.09
N GLY A 37 9.59 -0.21 2.62
CA GLY A 37 9.66 0.91 3.57
C GLY A 37 10.36 0.49 4.88
N PRO A 38 10.43 1.39 5.86
CA PRO A 38 9.81 2.72 5.93
C PRO A 38 10.49 3.77 5.06
N TYR A 39 9.70 4.68 4.51
CA TYR A 39 10.17 5.88 3.83
C TYR A 39 9.66 7.13 4.54
N SER A 40 10.41 8.22 4.47
CA SER A 40 9.88 9.54 4.85
C SER A 40 8.74 9.90 3.91
N ALA A 41 7.57 10.15 4.45
CA ALA A 41 6.41 10.45 3.63
C ALA A 41 6.46 11.85 2.98
N SER A 42 7.34 12.74 3.46
CA SER A 42 7.60 14.06 2.84
C SER A 42 8.49 13.96 1.60
N ASP A 43 9.42 12.99 1.59
CA ASP A 43 10.49 12.95 0.59
C ASP A 43 10.20 11.98 -0.55
N TYR A 44 9.23 11.08 -0.36
CA TYR A 44 8.92 10.02 -1.31
C TYR A 44 7.44 9.99 -1.66
N THR A 45 7.12 10.24 -2.92
CA THR A 45 5.79 9.99 -3.49
C THR A 45 5.62 8.51 -3.81
N ASP A 46 4.38 8.08 -4.05
CA ASP A 46 4.09 6.67 -4.36
C ASP A 46 4.81 6.22 -5.62
N ILE A 47 4.78 7.01 -6.68
CA ILE A 47 5.52 6.70 -7.91
C ILE A 47 7.05 6.71 -7.71
N THR A 48 7.57 7.51 -6.80
CA THR A 48 9.01 7.50 -6.47
C THR A 48 9.40 6.20 -5.80
N ASN A 49 8.59 5.70 -4.87
CA ASN A 49 8.82 4.43 -4.19
C ASN A 49 8.77 3.26 -5.18
N PHE A 50 7.73 3.22 -6.01
CA PHE A 50 7.59 2.24 -7.08
C PHE A 50 8.84 2.18 -7.97
N ASN A 51 9.30 3.33 -8.46
CA ASN A 51 10.46 3.40 -9.34
C ASN A 51 11.76 2.95 -8.69
N LYS A 52 11.89 3.11 -7.39
CA LYS A 52 13.11 2.72 -6.67
C LYS A 52 13.28 1.21 -6.59
N VAL A 53 12.19 0.50 -6.32
CA VAL A 53 12.29 -0.92 -5.95
C VAL A 53 11.31 -1.78 -6.73
N LEU A 54 9.99 -1.66 -6.52
CA LEU A 54 8.99 -2.60 -7.05
C LEU A 54 9.06 -2.76 -8.57
N ARG A 55 9.26 -1.68 -9.30
CA ARG A 55 9.39 -1.71 -10.75
C ARG A 55 10.44 -2.71 -11.26
N ASN A 56 11.53 -2.89 -10.52
CA ASN A 56 12.63 -3.75 -10.92
C ASN A 56 12.37 -5.25 -10.63
N PHE A 57 11.34 -5.54 -9.85
CA PHE A 57 10.92 -6.90 -9.50
C PHE A 57 9.76 -7.42 -10.34
N LEU A 58 9.10 -6.53 -11.10
CA LEU A 58 8.00 -6.95 -11.97
C LEU A 58 8.52 -7.71 -13.19
N GLU A 59 7.96 -8.87 -13.43
CA GLU A 59 8.25 -9.71 -14.58
C GLU A 59 7.85 -9.03 -15.91
N PRO A 60 8.40 -9.47 -17.05
CA PRO A 60 7.96 -8.99 -18.35
C PRO A 60 6.46 -9.23 -18.57
N GLY A 61 5.72 -8.17 -18.83
CA GLY A 61 4.26 -8.23 -19.01
C GLY A 61 3.45 -8.12 -17.71
N GLU A 62 4.09 -8.21 -16.55
CA GLU A 62 3.43 -7.98 -15.27
C GLU A 62 3.15 -6.49 -15.06
N ARG A 63 1.97 -6.19 -14.53
CA ARG A 63 1.52 -4.82 -14.22
C ARG A 63 0.88 -4.79 -12.84
N VAL A 64 1.06 -3.68 -12.14
CA VAL A 64 0.35 -3.40 -10.89
C VAL A 64 -0.87 -2.53 -11.15
N GLU A 65 -1.97 -2.80 -10.46
CA GLU A 65 -3.11 -1.88 -10.39
C GLU A 65 -2.90 -0.94 -9.20
N ALA A 66 -3.00 0.36 -9.43
CA ALA A 66 -2.74 1.38 -8.42
C ALA A 66 -3.67 2.59 -8.59
N ASP A 67 -3.69 3.46 -7.60
CA ASP A 67 -4.41 4.72 -7.67
C ASP A 67 -3.63 5.80 -8.45
N GLU A 68 -4.19 7.00 -8.54
CA GLU A 68 -3.58 8.12 -9.29
C GLU A 68 -2.23 8.59 -8.72
N GLY A 69 -1.88 8.22 -7.49
CA GLY A 69 -0.57 8.51 -6.90
C GLY A 69 0.58 7.81 -7.62
N TYR A 70 0.26 6.80 -8.43
CA TYR A 70 1.20 6.03 -9.25
C TYR A 70 1.14 6.40 -10.73
N LEU A 71 0.65 7.56 -11.09
CA LEU A 71 0.58 7.99 -12.48
C LEU A 71 1.96 7.98 -13.15
N GLY A 72 2.06 7.27 -14.25
CA GLY A 72 3.29 7.06 -15.03
C GLY A 72 3.50 5.59 -15.39
N HIS A 73 4.49 5.30 -16.23
CA HIS A 73 4.86 3.94 -16.64
C HIS A 73 3.66 3.05 -17.04
N PRO A 74 2.89 3.41 -18.09
CA PRO A 74 1.69 2.65 -18.47
C PRO A 74 1.98 1.21 -18.92
N ASP A 75 3.23 0.89 -19.19
CA ASP A 75 3.74 -0.47 -19.46
C ASP A 75 3.79 -1.34 -18.20
N LYS A 76 3.93 -0.75 -17.02
CA LYS A 76 4.07 -1.44 -15.74
C LYS A 76 2.96 -1.13 -14.74
N ILE A 77 2.26 -0.01 -14.90
CA ILE A 77 1.22 0.44 -13.97
C ILE A 77 -0.09 0.64 -14.73
N LYS A 78 -1.13 0.00 -14.24
CA LYS A 78 -2.51 0.28 -14.59
C LYS A 78 -3.11 1.19 -13.52
N CYS A 79 -3.31 2.45 -13.86
CA CYS A 79 -3.98 3.41 -12.99
C CYS A 79 -4.93 4.28 -13.81
N PRO A 80 -5.92 4.93 -13.18
CA PRO A 80 -6.96 5.67 -13.89
C PRO A 80 -6.46 6.72 -14.87
N GLY A 81 -5.35 7.39 -14.57
CA GLY A 81 -4.77 8.39 -15.44
C GLY A 81 -3.98 7.85 -16.64
N ASN A 82 -3.64 6.56 -16.63
CA ASN A 82 -2.90 5.90 -17.71
C ASN A 82 -3.82 5.27 -18.77
N ASP A 83 -5.10 5.09 -18.50
CA ASP A 83 -6.06 4.44 -19.39
C ASP A 83 -7.00 5.44 -20.04
N ALA A 84 -7.29 5.23 -21.31
CA ALA A 84 -8.09 6.17 -22.12
C ALA A 84 -9.61 6.01 -21.92
N ASN A 85 -10.09 4.91 -21.32
CA ASN A 85 -11.52 4.62 -21.16
C ASN A 85 -12.06 5.10 -19.81
N PRO A 86 -12.91 6.15 -19.75
CA PRO A 86 -13.42 6.69 -18.49
C PRO A 86 -14.29 5.72 -17.67
N ALA A 87 -14.96 4.77 -18.32
CA ALA A 87 -15.80 3.79 -17.60
C ALA A 87 -14.94 2.74 -16.91
N GLU A 88 -13.95 2.20 -17.60
CA GLU A 88 -12.96 1.28 -17.02
C GLU A 88 -12.17 1.95 -15.89
N ASN A 89 -11.78 3.21 -16.10
CA ASN A 89 -11.10 4.00 -15.08
C ASN A 89 -11.90 4.10 -13.77
N ARG A 90 -13.21 4.38 -13.84
CA ARG A 90 -14.06 4.45 -12.65
C ARG A 90 -14.22 3.09 -11.95
N ALA A 91 -14.43 2.02 -12.72
CA ALA A 91 -14.56 0.67 -12.17
C ALA A 91 -13.26 0.24 -11.49
N MET A 92 -12.11 0.47 -12.13
CA MET A 92 -10.80 0.17 -11.57
C MET A 92 -10.53 0.99 -10.30
N GLN A 93 -10.82 2.29 -10.31
CA GLN A 93 -10.69 3.14 -9.11
C GLN A 93 -11.49 2.59 -7.93
N GLY A 94 -12.73 2.18 -8.19
CA GLY A 94 -13.59 1.58 -7.16
C GLY A 94 -12.96 0.32 -6.56
N ARG A 95 -12.49 -0.59 -7.42
CA ARG A 95 -11.85 -1.84 -7.01
C ARG A 95 -10.55 -1.60 -6.23
N VAL A 96 -9.64 -0.80 -6.77
CA VAL A 96 -8.36 -0.50 -6.12
C VAL A 96 -8.58 0.16 -4.76
N ARG A 97 -9.50 1.12 -4.67
CA ARG A 97 -9.86 1.76 -3.38
C ARG A 97 -10.42 0.74 -2.40
N ALA A 98 -11.34 -0.11 -2.82
CA ALA A 98 -11.94 -1.12 -1.94
C ALA A 98 -10.87 -2.07 -1.38
N HIS A 99 -9.96 -2.55 -2.21
CA HIS A 99 -8.85 -3.41 -1.77
C HIS A 99 -7.92 -2.67 -0.79
N HIS A 100 -7.55 -1.43 -1.08
CA HIS A 100 -6.72 -0.60 -0.20
C HIS A 100 -7.41 -0.34 1.15
N GLU A 101 -8.71 0.01 1.13
CA GLU A 101 -9.47 0.27 2.36
C GLU A 101 -9.59 -0.98 3.22
N THR A 102 -9.84 -2.14 2.60
CA THR A 102 -9.92 -3.43 3.31
C THR A 102 -8.59 -3.79 3.97
N LEU A 103 -7.48 -3.72 3.22
CA LEU A 103 -6.16 -3.98 3.76
C LEU A 103 -5.80 -3.00 4.88
N ASN A 104 -6.02 -1.71 4.64
CA ASN A 104 -5.75 -0.67 5.62
C ASN A 104 -6.60 -0.83 6.89
N GLY A 105 -7.86 -1.22 6.73
CA GLY A 105 -8.73 -1.55 7.86
C GLY A 105 -8.18 -2.72 8.67
N ARG A 106 -7.78 -3.80 8.02
CA ARG A 106 -7.21 -4.98 8.65
C ARG A 106 -5.93 -4.64 9.43
N LEU A 107 -5.01 -3.87 8.83
CA LEU A 107 -3.77 -3.44 9.50
C LEU A 107 -4.04 -2.47 10.67
N LYS A 108 -5.05 -1.62 10.58
CA LYS A 108 -5.43 -0.72 11.68
C LYS A 108 -6.05 -1.42 12.89
N ASN A 109 -6.46 -2.67 12.78
CA ASN A 109 -6.86 -3.48 13.94
C ASN A 109 -5.68 -3.68 14.89
N TRP A 110 -4.45 -3.60 14.41
CA TRP A 110 -3.28 -3.55 15.28
C TRP A 110 -3.16 -2.17 15.94
N GLY A 111 -3.36 -2.11 17.26
CA GLY A 111 -3.32 -0.85 18.01
C GLY A 111 -2.03 -0.05 17.79
N VAL A 112 -0.89 -0.75 17.62
CA VAL A 112 0.41 -0.13 17.36
C VAL A 112 0.47 0.58 16.00
N LEU A 113 -0.35 0.18 15.02
CA LEU A 113 -0.44 0.81 13.70
C LEU A 113 -1.54 1.88 13.62
N SER A 114 -2.55 1.81 14.47
CA SER A 114 -3.67 2.77 14.51
C SER A 114 -3.41 3.96 15.41
N GLN A 115 -2.42 3.88 16.30
CA GLN A 115 -2.09 4.92 17.26
C GLN A 115 -0.73 5.57 16.97
N VAL A 116 -0.40 6.60 17.75
CA VAL A 116 0.94 7.20 17.72
C VAL A 116 1.97 6.15 18.15
N PHE A 117 2.98 5.94 17.31
CA PHE A 117 4.08 5.04 17.64
C PHE A 117 4.92 5.65 18.78
N ARG A 118 4.96 4.97 19.91
CA ARG A 118 5.56 5.49 21.16
C ARG A 118 6.92 4.87 21.49
N HIS A 119 7.39 3.94 20.67
CA HIS A 119 8.70 3.29 20.83
C HIS A 119 9.76 4.02 19.99
N HIS A 120 10.99 3.55 20.10
CA HIS A 120 12.09 4.09 19.31
C HIS A 120 11.80 3.94 17.81
N ILE A 121 11.94 5.01 17.05
CA ILE A 121 11.53 5.07 15.64
C ILE A 121 12.18 3.98 14.77
N MET A 122 13.41 3.59 15.08
CA MET A 122 14.11 2.52 14.34
C MET A 122 13.42 1.16 14.43
N MET A 123 12.59 0.94 15.46
CA MET A 123 11.80 -0.29 15.60
C MET A 123 10.53 -0.29 14.74
N ASN A 124 10.13 0.86 14.21
CA ASN A 124 8.86 0.98 13.50
C ASN A 124 8.77 0.03 12.29
N GLY A 125 9.85 -0.08 11.51
CA GLY A 125 9.92 -0.97 10.35
C GLY A 125 9.70 -2.44 10.72
N ASP A 126 10.33 -2.91 11.78
CA ASP A 126 10.22 -4.30 12.22
C ASP A 126 8.83 -4.61 12.78
N VAL A 127 8.30 -3.69 13.59
CA VAL A 127 6.94 -3.78 14.12
C VAL A 127 5.90 -3.81 13.00
N PHE A 128 6.05 -2.94 11.99
CA PHE A 128 5.17 -2.92 10.85
C PHE A 128 5.21 -4.25 10.06
N ARG A 129 6.40 -4.75 9.76
CA ARG A 129 6.58 -6.04 9.08
C ARG A 129 5.97 -7.19 9.87
N ALA A 130 6.18 -7.22 11.19
CA ALA A 130 5.58 -8.24 12.06
C ALA A 130 4.04 -8.22 11.96
N CYS A 131 3.42 -7.04 12.04
CA CYS A 131 1.96 -6.92 11.87
C CYS A 131 1.49 -7.39 10.49
N VAL A 132 2.22 -7.07 9.42
CA VAL A 132 1.91 -7.53 8.06
C VAL A 132 2.00 -9.04 7.95
N VAL A 133 3.07 -9.66 8.49
CA VAL A 133 3.24 -11.12 8.48
C VAL A 133 2.12 -11.82 9.23
N VAL A 134 1.78 -11.35 10.43
CA VAL A 134 0.68 -11.96 11.21
C VAL A 134 -0.66 -11.75 10.51
N THR A 135 -0.88 -10.60 9.88
CA THR A 135 -2.08 -10.38 9.06
C THR A 135 -2.14 -11.36 7.87
N GLN A 136 -1.01 -11.61 7.20
CA GLN A 136 -0.95 -12.62 6.13
C GLN A 136 -1.26 -14.03 6.65
N LEU A 137 -0.80 -14.38 7.83
CA LEU A 137 -1.13 -15.69 8.43
C LEU A 137 -2.63 -15.82 8.71
N THR A 138 -3.31 -14.77 9.18
CA THR A 138 -4.77 -14.81 9.36
C THR A 138 -5.52 -14.95 8.03
N ILE A 139 -5.02 -14.34 6.96
CA ILE A 139 -5.59 -14.52 5.61
C ILE A 139 -5.48 -15.98 5.17
N GLN A 140 -4.34 -16.61 5.39
CA GLN A 140 -4.10 -18.01 5.04
C GLN A 140 -4.89 -18.99 5.93
N ASP A 141 -5.20 -18.60 7.16
CA ASP A 141 -5.99 -19.39 8.13
C ASP A 141 -7.51 -19.23 7.95
N GLY A 142 -7.97 -18.73 6.81
CA GLY A 142 -9.37 -18.66 6.44
C GLY A 142 -10.07 -17.34 6.69
N GLU A 143 -9.32 -16.26 6.93
CA GLU A 143 -9.84 -14.90 7.00
C GLU A 143 -9.40 -14.05 5.80
N PRO A 144 -9.90 -14.30 4.58
CA PRO A 144 -9.46 -13.60 3.38
C PRO A 144 -9.69 -12.09 3.48
N LEU A 145 -8.85 -11.30 2.78
CA LEU A 145 -9.03 -9.85 2.71
C LEU A 145 -10.32 -9.45 2.00
N PHE A 146 -10.68 -10.20 0.97
CA PHE A 146 -11.88 -10.02 0.16
C PHE A 146 -12.25 -11.35 -0.48
N GLU A 147 -13.52 -11.48 -0.88
CA GLU A 147 -13.96 -12.64 -1.64
C GLU A 147 -13.27 -12.62 -3.02
N VAL A 148 -12.63 -13.71 -3.36
CA VAL A 148 -12.01 -13.92 -4.68
C VAL A 148 -13.05 -14.58 -5.57
N GLU A 149 -13.46 -13.89 -6.63
CA GLU A 149 -14.40 -14.43 -7.63
C GLU A 149 -13.73 -15.40 -8.61
#